data_8c92f6803c768fa60142bc71825a5283
#
_entry.id   8c92f6803c768fa60142bc71825a5283
#
_cell.length_a   1.000
_cell.length_b   1.000
_cell.length_c   1.000
_cell.angle_alpha   90.00
_cell.angle_beta   90.00
_cell.angle_gamma   90.00
#
_symmetry.space_group_name_H-M   'P 1'
#
loop_
_entity.id
_entity.type
_entity.pdbx_description
1 polymer ?
#
loop_
_entity_poly.entity_id
_entity_poly.type
_entity_poly.pdbx_seq_one_letter_code
_entity_poly.pdbx_strand_id
1 'polypeptide(L)'
;MVREASELFAQNTLIVILPNQNSAKIEALQDLAKPGIKIVLAAPEVPVGNYSRLFLEKAAQQSAFPTDYKERVLANVVSEEPNVKQVAAKVQLDEADAGIVYGTDLTPEVAGKLKRLEIPAELNQLASYYIAVTKTCPEPKAAGKFIQFILAEPGQKILSNHGFIRVPKHH
;
A
#
# COMPACT_ATOMS: atom_id res chain seq x y z
N MET A 1 -24.20 -3.69 -10.57
CA MET A 1 -24.06 -4.55 -11.76
C MET A 1 -23.39 -3.73 -12.86
N VAL A 2 -22.30 -4.21 -13.49
CA VAL A 2 -21.55 -3.51 -14.55
C VAL A 2 -22.15 -3.82 -15.94
N ARG A 3 -21.89 -2.97 -16.94
CA ARG A 3 -22.34 -3.09 -18.33
C ARG A 3 -21.48 -4.06 -19.13
N GLU A 4 -20.17 -3.96 -18.94
CA GLU A 4 -19.12 -4.72 -19.62
C GLU A 4 -18.18 -5.31 -18.58
N ALA A 5 -17.23 -6.15 -19.02
CA ALA A 5 -16.18 -6.66 -18.13
C ALA A 5 -15.41 -5.48 -17.49
N SER A 6 -14.99 -5.65 -16.27
CA SER A 6 -14.12 -4.67 -15.60
C SER A 6 -12.70 -4.76 -16.17
N GLU A 7 -12.07 -3.61 -16.39
CA GLU A 7 -10.72 -3.47 -16.90
C GLU A 7 -9.75 -3.20 -15.74
N LEU A 8 -8.64 -3.92 -15.69
CA LEU A 8 -7.54 -3.60 -14.77
C LEU A 8 -6.88 -2.30 -15.27
N PHE A 9 -6.87 -1.25 -14.44
CA PHE A 9 -6.34 0.06 -14.88
C PHE A 9 -5.13 0.55 -14.09
N ALA A 10 -4.91 0.05 -12.87
CA ALA A 10 -3.78 0.43 -12.03
C ALA A 10 -3.47 -0.68 -11.04
N GLN A 11 -2.22 -0.71 -10.57
CA GLN A 11 -1.78 -1.57 -9.49
C GLN A 11 -0.97 -0.76 -8.47
N ASN A 12 -0.85 -1.29 -7.25
CA ASN A 12 -0.12 -0.66 -6.16
C ASN A 12 0.53 -1.73 -5.28
N THR A 13 1.56 -1.35 -4.55
CA THR A 13 2.25 -2.23 -3.59
C THR A 13 2.34 -1.57 -2.24
N LEU A 14 2.59 -2.36 -1.22
CA LEU A 14 2.86 -1.89 0.12
C LEU A 14 4.30 -1.39 0.26
N ILE A 15 4.47 -0.43 1.13
CA ILE A 15 5.75 0.03 1.65
C ILE A 15 5.66 0.18 3.17
N VAL A 16 6.79 0.12 3.85
CA VAL A 16 6.91 0.56 5.24
C VAL A 16 7.32 2.03 5.24
N ILE A 17 6.67 2.84 6.05
CA ILE A 17 7.03 4.23 6.30
C ILE A 17 7.58 4.39 7.71
N LEU A 18 8.56 5.27 7.86
CA LEU A 18 9.23 5.60 9.11
C LEU A 18 9.32 7.12 9.25
N PRO A 19 9.35 7.66 10.47
CA PRO A 19 9.69 9.07 10.65
C PRO A 19 11.08 9.39 10.08
N ASN A 20 11.28 10.61 9.60
CA ASN A 20 12.59 11.02 9.04
C ASN A 20 13.75 10.86 10.01
N GLN A 21 13.50 11.09 11.31
CA GLN A 21 14.53 10.94 12.34
C GLN A 21 14.89 9.48 12.59
N ASN A 22 13.95 8.55 12.37
CA ASN A 22 14.14 7.11 12.58
C ASN A 22 14.84 6.80 13.91
N SER A 23 14.34 7.37 15.00
CA SER A 23 14.91 7.24 16.35
C SER A 23 15.00 5.78 16.82
N ALA A 24 14.07 4.94 16.32
CA ALA A 24 14.03 3.51 16.57
C ALA A 24 15.10 2.71 15.78
N LYS A 25 15.85 3.36 14.86
CA LYS A 25 16.91 2.76 14.04
C LYS A 25 16.44 1.52 13.26
N ILE A 26 15.31 1.64 12.60
CA ILE A 26 14.76 0.62 11.71
C ILE A 26 15.46 0.77 10.35
N GLU A 27 16.31 -0.19 9.99
CA GLU A 27 17.09 -0.19 8.76
C GLU A 27 16.67 -1.31 7.80
N ALA A 28 16.05 -2.37 8.33
CA ALA A 28 15.57 -3.52 7.58
C ALA A 28 14.18 -3.97 8.06
N LEU A 29 13.47 -4.74 7.23
CA LEU A 29 12.14 -5.27 7.58
C LEU A 29 12.17 -6.14 8.84
N GLN A 30 13.28 -6.86 9.08
CA GLN A 30 13.48 -7.68 10.27
C GLN A 30 13.43 -6.86 11.57
N ASP A 31 13.80 -5.58 11.48
CA ASP A 31 13.82 -4.69 12.65
C ASP A 31 12.44 -4.40 13.21
N LEU A 32 11.39 -4.55 12.40
CA LEU A 32 10.01 -4.41 12.84
C LEU A 32 9.62 -5.40 13.95
N ALA A 33 10.32 -6.54 14.03
CA ALA A 33 10.12 -7.55 15.08
C ALA A 33 10.94 -7.32 16.35
N LYS A 34 11.75 -6.25 16.42
CA LYS A 34 12.52 -5.89 17.63
C LYS A 34 11.57 -5.45 18.75
N PRO A 35 11.81 -5.87 20.00
CA PRO A 35 10.99 -5.42 21.11
C PRO A 35 11.01 -3.90 21.29
N GLY A 36 9.87 -3.32 21.61
CA GLY A 36 9.72 -1.88 21.89
C GLY A 36 9.52 -0.99 20.68
N ILE A 37 9.54 -1.53 19.46
CA ILE A 37 9.15 -0.80 18.26
C ILE A 37 7.63 -0.54 18.31
N LYS A 38 7.21 0.69 18.05
CA LYS A 38 5.79 1.06 17.96
C LYS A 38 5.35 1.05 16.50
N ILE A 39 4.45 0.15 16.16
CA ILE A 39 3.93 0.00 14.81
C ILE A 39 2.46 0.42 14.77
N VAL A 40 2.07 1.13 13.72
CA VAL A 40 0.67 1.42 13.42
C VAL A 40 0.29 0.75 12.10
N LEU A 41 -0.82 0.03 12.09
CA LEU A 41 -1.39 -0.62 10.91
C LEU A 41 -2.82 -0.12 10.69
N ALA A 42 -3.33 -0.34 9.49
CA ALA A 42 -4.78 -0.27 9.30
C ALA A 42 -5.45 -1.53 9.90
N ALA A 43 -6.70 -1.39 10.30
CA ALA A 43 -7.49 -2.48 10.82
C ALA A 43 -7.62 -3.64 9.81
N PRO A 44 -7.80 -4.90 10.27
CA PRO A 44 -7.78 -6.08 9.40
C PRO A 44 -8.82 -6.06 8.27
N GLU A 45 -9.97 -5.42 8.51
CA GLU A 45 -11.05 -5.25 7.54
C GLU A 45 -10.76 -4.21 6.45
N VAL A 46 -9.75 -3.38 6.65
CA VAL A 46 -9.27 -2.41 5.65
C VAL A 46 -8.31 -3.14 4.70
N PRO A 47 -8.42 -2.98 3.36
CA PRO A 47 -7.57 -3.71 2.42
C PRO A 47 -6.07 -3.63 2.71
N VAL A 48 -5.52 -2.45 3.00
CA VAL A 48 -4.10 -2.29 3.34
C VAL A 48 -3.74 -3.02 4.64
N GLY A 49 -4.65 -3.06 5.62
CA GLY A 49 -4.46 -3.79 6.88
C GLY A 49 -4.41 -5.31 6.69
N ASN A 50 -5.30 -5.85 5.84
CA ASN A 50 -5.26 -7.26 5.44
C ASN A 50 -3.97 -7.58 4.67
N TYR A 51 -3.61 -6.76 3.68
CA TYR A 51 -2.39 -6.96 2.89
C TYR A 51 -1.11 -6.87 3.73
N SER A 52 -1.08 -6.00 4.74
CA SER A 52 0.02 -5.93 5.70
C SER A 52 0.21 -7.25 6.44
N ARG A 53 -0.87 -7.87 6.88
CA ARG A 53 -0.83 -9.17 7.58
C ARG A 53 -0.40 -10.31 6.67
N LEU A 54 -0.82 -10.30 5.40
CA LEU A 54 -0.36 -11.26 4.39
C LEU A 54 1.13 -11.10 4.09
N PHE A 55 1.64 -9.86 4.03
CA PHE A 55 3.07 -9.60 3.94
C PHE A 55 3.84 -10.23 5.11
N LEU A 56 3.41 -9.96 6.35
CA LEU A 56 4.05 -10.51 7.54
C LEU A 56 4.06 -12.04 7.56
N GLU A 57 2.98 -12.66 7.09
CA GLU A 57 2.86 -14.11 6.98
C GLU A 57 3.84 -14.68 5.95
N LYS A 58 3.94 -14.07 4.77
CA LYS A 58 4.93 -14.46 3.74
C LYS A 58 6.37 -14.28 4.26
N ALA A 59 6.64 -13.19 4.96
CA ALA A 59 7.97 -12.92 5.52
C ALA A 59 8.37 -13.99 6.55
N ALA A 60 7.47 -14.41 7.42
CA ALA A 60 7.71 -15.47 8.41
C ALA A 60 8.05 -16.84 7.78
N GLN A 61 7.69 -17.05 6.52
CA GLN A 61 8.03 -18.28 5.76
C GLN A 61 9.42 -18.23 5.11
N GLN A 62 10.10 -17.10 5.14
CA GLN A 62 11.43 -16.94 4.54
C GLN A 62 12.52 -17.10 5.59
N SER A 63 13.59 -17.79 5.23
CA SER A 63 14.74 -18.06 6.12
C SER A 63 15.47 -16.79 6.61
N ALA A 64 15.27 -15.66 5.91
CA ALA A 64 15.83 -14.35 6.30
C ALA A 64 15.11 -13.71 7.49
N PHE A 65 13.96 -14.25 7.91
CA PHE A 65 13.15 -13.73 9.01
C PHE A 65 12.99 -14.78 10.12
N PRO A 66 12.78 -14.36 11.39
CA PRO A 66 12.40 -15.29 12.46
C PRO A 66 11.09 -16.02 12.11
N THR A 67 10.95 -17.26 12.52
CA THR A 67 9.72 -18.05 12.29
C THR A 67 8.49 -17.46 12.98
N ASP A 68 8.69 -16.71 14.07
CA ASP A 68 7.69 -15.96 14.83
C ASP A 68 7.64 -14.47 14.45
N TYR A 69 8.13 -14.11 13.25
CA TYR A 69 8.22 -12.72 12.78
C TYR A 69 6.87 -12.00 12.81
N LYS A 70 5.83 -12.64 12.28
CA LYS A 70 4.48 -12.07 12.22
C LYS A 70 3.95 -11.76 13.62
N GLU A 71 4.08 -12.71 14.54
CA GLU A 71 3.61 -12.59 15.92
C GLU A 71 4.34 -11.45 16.64
N ARG A 72 5.66 -11.35 16.47
CA ARG A 72 6.46 -10.26 17.06
C ARG A 72 6.07 -8.89 16.51
N VAL A 73 5.92 -8.77 15.20
CA VAL A 73 5.50 -7.51 14.57
C VAL A 73 4.10 -7.12 15.05
N LEU A 74 3.16 -8.07 15.11
CA LEU A 74 1.81 -7.80 15.60
C LEU A 74 1.78 -7.45 17.08
N ALA A 75 2.68 -8.01 17.91
CA ALA A 75 2.82 -7.62 19.32
C ALA A 75 3.35 -6.19 19.50
N ASN A 76 4.02 -5.64 18.50
CA ASN A 76 4.49 -4.26 18.46
C ASN A 76 3.42 -3.26 17.94
N VAL A 77 2.24 -3.74 17.50
CA VAL A 77 1.18 -2.87 17.01
C VAL A 77 0.51 -2.14 18.18
N VAL A 78 0.70 -0.84 18.25
CA VAL A 78 0.15 0.02 19.31
C VAL A 78 -1.21 0.60 18.96
N SER A 79 -1.57 0.60 17.66
CA SER A 79 -2.85 1.11 17.19
C SER A 79 -3.23 0.55 15.84
N GLU A 80 -4.53 0.31 15.63
CA GLU A 80 -5.13 -0.09 14.36
C GLU A 80 -6.07 1.01 13.86
N GLU A 81 -5.84 1.48 12.63
CA GLU A 81 -6.52 2.66 12.09
C GLU A 81 -7.61 2.29 11.09
N PRO A 82 -8.71 3.05 11.04
CA PRO A 82 -9.81 2.78 10.11
C PRO A 82 -9.47 3.09 8.66
N ASN A 83 -8.33 3.72 8.39
CA ASN A 83 -7.86 4.01 7.03
C ASN A 83 -6.35 4.30 6.99
N VAL A 84 -5.77 4.18 5.79
CA VAL A 84 -4.34 4.35 5.53
C VAL A 84 -3.83 5.78 5.82
N LYS A 85 -4.66 6.81 5.66
CA LYS A 85 -4.26 8.20 5.92
C LYS A 85 -3.95 8.43 7.40
N GLN A 86 -4.70 7.80 8.30
CA GLN A 86 -4.43 7.87 9.74
C GLN A 86 -3.17 7.12 10.12
N VAL A 87 -2.86 5.98 9.45
CA VAL A 87 -1.57 5.30 9.60
C VAL A 87 -0.42 6.26 9.26
N ALA A 88 -0.46 6.88 8.08
CA ALA A 88 0.57 7.82 7.64
C ALA A 88 0.70 9.04 8.59
N ALA A 89 -0.42 9.58 9.04
CA ALA A 89 -0.44 10.73 9.95
C ALA A 89 0.25 10.42 11.29
N LYS A 90 -0.02 9.27 11.90
CA LYS A 90 0.61 8.87 13.18
C LYS A 90 2.12 8.71 13.06
N VAL A 91 2.61 8.11 11.98
CA VAL A 91 4.05 8.02 11.73
C VAL A 91 4.66 9.40 11.48
N GLN A 92 3.96 10.27 10.74
CA GLN A 92 4.43 11.64 10.48
C GLN A 92 4.51 12.51 11.76
N LEU A 93 3.68 12.21 12.76
CA LEU A 93 3.64 12.92 14.05
C LEU A 93 4.55 12.29 15.10
N ASP A 94 5.40 11.32 14.73
CA ASP A 94 6.26 10.54 15.64
C ASP A 94 5.48 9.80 16.75
N GLU A 95 4.20 9.52 16.55
CA GLU A 95 3.38 8.72 17.48
C GLU A 95 3.69 7.21 17.34
N ALA A 96 4.25 6.81 16.19
CA ALA A 96 4.71 5.46 15.90
C ALA A 96 6.05 5.48 15.16
N ASP A 97 6.85 4.42 15.35
CA ASP A 97 8.17 4.24 14.74
C ASP A 97 8.06 3.71 13.30
N ALA A 98 6.97 3.02 12.98
CA ALA A 98 6.71 2.49 11.65
C ALA A 98 5.22 2.36 11.36
N GLY A 99 4.88 2.39 10.07
CA GLY A 99 3.54 2.05 9.56
C GLY A 99 3.64 1.38 8.21
N ILE A 100 2.60 0.62 7.81
CA ILE A 100 2.52 0.00 6.48
C ILE A 100 1.39 0.68 5.72
N VAL A 101 1.72 1.20 4.53
CA VAL A 101 0.83 1.95 3.66
C VAL A 101 1.03 1.52 2.20
N TYR A 102 0.24 2.05 1.28
CA TYR A 102 0.54 1.89 -0.15
C TYR A 102 1.63 2.87 -0.60
N GLY A 103 2.40 2.50 -1.63
CA GLY A 103 3.39 3.39 -2.24
C GLY A 103 2.82 4.73 -2.68
N THR A 104 1.56 4.77 -3.13
CA THR A 104 0.84 5.99 -3.55
C THR A 104 0.46 6.92 -2.40
N ASP A 105 0.47 6.45 -1.15
CA ASP A 105 0.16 7.29 0.01
C ASP A 105 1.34 8.19 0.39
N LEU A 106 2.53 7.90 -0.13
CA LEU A 106 3.70 8.75 0.02
C LEU A 106 3.68 9.87 -1.03
N THR A 107 2.70 10.78 -0.91
CA THR A 107 2.58 11.94 -1.80
C THR A 107 3.78 12.90 -1.64
N PRO A 108 4.06 13.79 -2.60
CA PRO A 108 5.16 14.75 -2.49
C PRO A 108 5.14 15.57 -1.18
N GLU A 109 3.95 15.92 -0.66
CA GLU A 109 3.78 16.67 0.58
C GLU A 109 4.19 15.84 1.81
N VAL A 110 4.04 14.54 1.75
CA VAL A 110 4.33 13.59 2.84
C VAL A 110 5.74 13.00 2.71
N ALA A 111 6.21 12.80 1.48
CA ALA A 111 7.52 12.18 1.20
C ALA A 111 8.70 12.94 1.83
N GLY A 112 8.60 14.27 1.98
CA GLY A 112 9.62 15.08 2.65
C GLY A 112 9.72 14.86 4.18
N LYS A 113 8.73 14.20 4.79
CA LYS A 113 8.59 14.02 6.24
C LYS A 113 8.77 12.58 6.69
N LEU A 114 8.79 11.64 5.77
CA LEU A 114 8.87 10.21 6.05
C LEU A 114 9.98 9.55 5.24
N LYS A 115 10.62 8.57 5.85
CA LYS A 115 11.48 7.62 5.15
C LYS A 115 10.64 6.47 4.64
N ARG A 116 11.11 5.84 3.59
CA ARG A 116 10.51 4.70 2.93
C ARG A 116 11.45 3.48 3.06
N LEU A 117 10.89 2.34 3.45
CA LEU A 117 11.56 1.05 3.42
C LEU A 117 10.76 0.12 2.49
N GLU A 118 11.44 -0.40 1.47
CA GLU A 118 10.80 -1.23 0.45
C GLU A 118 10.48 -2.63 0.96
N ILE A 119 9.34 -3.15 0.53
CA ILE A 119 8.99 -4.56 0.71
C ILE A 119 9.30 -5.27 -0.61
N PRO A 120 10.20 -6.27 -0.63
CA PRO A 120 10.53 -7.05 -1.83
C PRO A 120 9.29 -7.61 -2.51
N ALA A 121 9.29 -7.68 -3.84
CA ALA A 121 8.12 -8.06 -4.63
C ALA A 121 7.55 -9.44 -4.26
N GLU A 122 8.41 -10.41 -3.92
CA GLU A 122 8.05 -11.76 -3.49
C GLU A 122 7.29 -11.80 -2.16
N LEU A 123 7.52 -10.81 -1.27
CA LEU A 123 6.84 -10.66 0.00
C LEU A 123 5.61 -9.76 -0.10
N ASN A 124 5.61 -8.85 -1.07
CA ASN A 124 4.59 -7.83 -1.21
C ASN A 124 3.22 -8.41 -1.63
N GLN A 125 2.18 -7.59 -1.48
CA GLN A 125 0.86 -7.82 -2.03
C GLN A 125 0.59 -6.80 -3.13
N LEU A 126 0.22 -7.31 -4.30
CA LEU A 126 -0.14 -6.46 -5.44
C LEU A 126 -1.64 -6.12 -5.34
N ALA A 127 -1.93 -4.87 -4.99
CA ALA A 127 -3.29 -4.36 -5.03
C ALA A 127 -3.67 -4.01 -6.47
N SER A 128 -4.72 -4.63 -7.00
CA SER A 128 -5.20 -4.44 -8.37
C SER A 128 -6.50 -3.64 -8.36
N TYR A 129 -6.55 -2.58 -9.18
CA TYR A 129 -7.69 -1.68 -9.28
C TYR A 129 -8.38 -1.86 -10.63
N TYR A 130 -9.69 -2.07 -10.56
CA TYR A 130 -10.52 -2.31 -11.73
C TYR A 130 -11.50 -1.18 -11.95
N ILE A 131 -11.77 -0.85 -13.21
CA ILE A 131 -12.73 0.17 -13.64
C ILE A 131 -13.76 -0.45 -14.58
N ALA A 132 -15.01 -0.02 -14.47
CA ALA A 132 -16.08 -0.48 -15.34
C ALA A 132 -17.20 0.56 -15.47
N VAL A 133 -17.94 0.54 -16.57
CA VAL A 133 -19.17 1.33 -16.73
C VAL A 133 -20.33 0.61 -16.05
N THR A 134 -21.05 1.29 -15.15
CA THR A 134 -22.24 0.72 -14.50
C THR A 134 -23.42 0.66 -15.44
N LYS A 135 -24.36 -0.26 -15.19
CA LYS A 135 -25.60 -0.39 -16.00
C LYS A 135 -26.48 0.85 -15.96
N THR A 136 -26.43 1.59 -14.85
CA THR A 136 -27.22 2.81 -14.62
C THR A 136 -26.49 4.08 -15.03
N CYS A 137 -25.30 3.98 -15.67
CA CYS A 137 -24.56 5.15 -16.11
C CYS A 137 -25.40 5.98 -17.12
N PRO A 138 -25.66 7.27 -16.85
CA PRO A 138 -26.45 8.11 -17.75
C PRO A 138 -25.71 8.39 -19.05
N GLU A 139 -24.38 8.45 -19.04
CA GLU A 139 -23.52 8.80 -20.17
C GLU A 139 -22.50 7.70 -20.49
N PRO A 140 -22.95 6.48 -20.90
CA PRO A 140 -22.05 5.33 -21.04
C PRO A 140 -20.97 5.52 -22.11
N LYS A 141 -21.26 6.29 -23.18
CA LYS A 141 -20.25 6.60 -24.21
C LYS A 141 -19.13 7.48 -23.67
N ALA A 142 -19.47 8.49 -22.86
CA ALA A 142 -18.46 9.35 -22.22
C ALA A 142 -17.63 8.57 -21.19
N ALA A 143 -18.27 7.74 -20.37
CA ALA A 143 -17.59 6.86 -19.42
C ALA A 143 -16.63 5.89 -20.13
N GLY A 144 -17.04 5.28 -21.24
CA GLY A 144 -16.18 4.40 -22.05
C GLY A 144 -14.96 5.14 -22.61
N LYS A 145 -15.11 6.37 -23.11
CA LYS A 145 -13.98 7.20 -23.56
C LYS A 145 -13.01 7.52 -22.41
N PHE A 146 -13.53 7.77 -21.22
CA PHE A 146 -12.69 7.99 -20.03
C PHE A 146 -11.89 6.73 -19.68
N ILE A 147 -12.50 5.54 -19.69
CA ILE A 147 -11.80 4.27 -19.46
C ILE A 147 -10.69 4.09 -20.51
N GLN A 148 -11.00 4.30 -21.79
CA GLN A 148 -10.00 4.24 -22.86
C GLN A 148 -8.83 5.20 -22.64
N PHE A 149 -9.11 6.43 -22.18
CA PHE A 149 -8.06 7.41 -21.85
C PHE A 149 -7.19 6.92 -20.70
N ILE A 150 -7.79 6.40 -19.61
CA ILE A 150 -7.05 5.88 -18.45
C ILE A 150 -6.13 4.71 -18.83
N LEU A 151 -6.62 3.81 -19.72
CA LEU A 151 -5.84 2.65 -20.19
C LEU A 151 -4.78 3.01 -21.24
N ALA A 152 -4.92 4.14 -21.92
CA ALA A 152 -3.95 4.61 -22.90
C ALA A 152 -2.70 5.21 -22.24
N GLU A 153 -1.62 5.36 -23.03
CA GLU A 153 -0.33 5.88 -22.57
C GLU A 153 -0.43 7.20 -21.78
N PRO A 154 -1.23 8.21 -22.18
CA PRO A 154 -1.36 9.45 -21.39
C PRO A 154 -1.92 9.22 -19.98
N GLY A 155 -2.99 8.42 -19.87
CA GLY A 155 -3.59 8.07 -18.59
C GLY A 155 -2.64 7.26 -17.70
N GLN A 156 -1.99 6.24 -18.27
CA GLN A 156 -1.02 5.41 -17.56
C GLN A 156 0.21 6.21 -17.10
N LYS A 157 0.64 7.21 -17.87
CA LYS A 157 1.71 8.13 -17.47
C LYS A 157 1.29 8.97 -16.26
N ILE A 158 0.08 9.49 -16.25
CA ILE A 158 -0.45 10.25 -15.11
C ILE A 158 -0.49 9.36 -13.87
N LEU A 159 -1.05 8.15 -13.96
CA LEU A 159 -1.11 7.20 -12.85
C LEU A 159 0.28 6.88 -12.31
N SER A 160 1.27 6.61 -13.19
CA SER A 160 2.62 6.30 -12.74
C SER A 160 3.34 7.50 -12.08
N ASN A 161 3.04 8.72 -12.50
CA ASN A 161 3.56 9.93 -11.84
C ASN A 161 3.00 10.09 -10.40
N HIS A 162 1.85 9.46 -10.11
CA HIS A 162 1.26 9.40 -8.77
C HIS A 162 1.60 8.09 -8.02
N GLY A 163 2.62 7.34 -8.48
CA GLY A 163 3.13 6.17 -7.78
C GLY A 163 2.41 4.85 -8.08
N PHE A 164 1.40 4.84 -8.96
CA PHE A 164 0.77 3.59 -9.39
C PHE A 164 1.68 2.80 -10.34
N ILE A 165 1.58 1.48 -10.25
CA ILE A 165 2.22 0.57 -11.18
C ILE A 165 1.37 0.50 -12.45
N ARG A 166 2.00 0.69 -13.60
CA ARG A 166 1.35 0.59 -14.91
C ARG A 166 0.85 -0.82 -15.15
N VAL A 167 -0.28 -0.93 -15.80
CA VAL A 167 -0.78 -2.21 -16.28
C VAL A 167 -0.25 -2.51 -17.69
N PRO A 168 0.02 -3.80 -18.00
CA PRO A 168 0.40 -4.18 -19.36
C PRO A 168 -0.68 -3.77 -20.36
N LYS A 169 -0.26 -3.31 -21.54
CA LYS A 169 -1.21 -3.06 -22.66
C LYS A 169 -1.87 -4.40 -23.01
N HIS A 170 -3.19 -4.46 -22.94
CA HIS A 170 -3.91 -5.53 -23.60
C HIS A 170 -3.79 -5.32 -25.13
N HIS A 171 -3.15 -6.25 -25.80
CA HIS A 171 -3.07 -6.33 -27.26
C HIS A 171 -4.36 -6.92 -27.82
#